data_2fb14d2e648ebf1aa0fdd1f6a41925b0
#
_entry.id   2fb14d2e648ebf1aa0fdd1f6a41925b0
#
_cell.length_a   1.000
_cell.length_b   1.000
_cell.length_c   1.000
_cell.angle_alpha   90.00
_cell.angle_beta   90.00
_cell.angle_gamma   90.00
#
_symmetry.space_group_name_H-M   'P 1'
#
loop_
_entity.id
_entity.type
_entity.pdbx_description
1 polymer ?
#
loop_
_entity_poly.entity_id
_entity_poly.type
_entity_poly.pdbx_seq_one_letter_code
_entity_poly.pdbx_strand_id
1 'polypeptide(L)'
;MQYRREFHLPASIDPTSRHILLEIGTRYGAITMPADLGECVQQRLTQADLAGPVVHHPRARRWTFITGPARPESLTKSVAAALFRLYATVACPGAQVVLPSADDERTGYRTWVHSPENIDTVPPLESVVEALLRH
;
A
#
# COMPACT_ATOMS: atom_id res chain seq x y z
N MET A 1 -0.35 2.73 -20.50
CA MET A 1 0.35 2.27 -19.30
C MET A 1 -0.22 0.94 -18.83
N GLN A 2 0.68 0.06 -18.48
CA GLN A 2 0.35 -1.30 -18.10
C GLN A 2 -0.68 -1.39 -16.97
N TYR A 3 -0.49 -0.63 -15.91
CA TYR A 3 -1.36 -0.73 -14.73
C TYR A 3 -2.79 -0.25 -14.99
N ARG A 4 -2.96 0.76 -15.83
CA ARG A 4 -4.30 1.21 -16.20
C ARG A 4 -5.01 0.20 -17.10
N ARG A 5 -4.25 -0.45 -17.96
CA ARG A 5 -4.78 -1.38 -18.94
C ARG A 5 -5.09 -2.75 -18.35
N GLU A 6 -4.14 -3.29 -17.59
CA GLU A 6 -4.22 -4.67 -17.09
C GLU A 6 -4.81 -4.77 -15.69
N PHE A 7 -4.61 -3.74 -14.85
CA PHE A 7 -4.95 -3.83 -13.43
C PHE A 7 -5.95 -2.77 -12.99
N HIS A 8 -6.37 -1.91 -13.87
CA HIS A 8 -7.37 -0.86 -13.60
C HIS A 8 -6.98 0.15 -12.50
N LEU A 9 -5.69 0.23 -12.15
CA LEU A 9 -5.21 1.24 -11.22
C LEU A 9 -4.97 2.56 -11.96
N PRO A 10 -5.41 3.71 -11.40
CA PRO A 10 -5.22 5.02 -12.04
C PRO A 10 -3.79 5.54 -11.81
N ALA A 11 -2.82 4.82 -12.33
CA ALA A 11 -1.42 5.17 -12.21
C ALA A 11 -0.98 6.08 -13.35
N SER A 12 0.05 6.86 -13.12
CA SER A 12 0.67 7.75 -14.10
C SER A 12 2.18 7.54 -14.12
N ILE A 13 2.83 7.97 -15.19
CA ILE A 13 4.29 7.92 -15.29
C ILE A 13 4.82 9.34 -15.06
N ASP A 14 5.74 9.47 -14.11
CA ASP A 14 6.47 10.72 -13.92
C ASP A 14 7.46 10.90 -15.07
N PRO A 15 7.33 11.97 -15.88
CA PRO A 15 8.17 12.13 -17.06
C PRO A 15 9.66 12.34 -16.75
N THR A 16 9.98 12.82 -15.53
CA THR A 16 11.36 13.07 -15.14
C THR A 16 12.06 11.81 -14.65
N SER A 17 11.43 11.09 -13.70
CA SER A 17 12.03 9.90 -13.09
C SER A 17 11.61 8.60 -13.77
N ARG A 18 10.57 8.63 -14.58
CA ARG A 18 9.94 7.47 -15.21
C ARG A 18 9.35 6.48 -14.22
N HIS A 19 9.15 6.90 -12.98
CA HIS A 19 8.45 6.08 -11.99
C HIS A 19 6.97 6.00 -12.32
N ILE A 20 6.37 4.85 -12.02
CA ILE A 20 4.93 4.66 -12.10
C ILE A 20 4.36 5.09 -10.76
N LEU A 21 3.46 6.09 -10.78
CA LEU A 21 2.97 6.73 -9.56
C LEU A 21 1.49 6.47 -9.37
N LEU A 22 1.11 6.11 -8.15
CA LEU A 22 -0.28 6.08 -7.71
C LEU A 22 -0.51 7.27 -6.78
N GLU A 23 -1.47 8.12 -7.11
CA GLU A 23 -1.78 9.29 -6.31
C GLU A 23 -2.68 8.93 -5.13
N ILE A 24 -2.32 9.41 -3.96
CA ILE A 24 -3.08 9.18 -2.72
C ILE A 24 -4.01 10.36 -2.48
N GLY A 25 -5.26 10.08 -2.22
CA GLY A 25 -6.25 11.13 -2.03
C GLY A 25 -7.65 10.58 -1.80
N THR A 26 -8.58 10.96 -2.69
CA THR A 26 -9.99 10.63 -2.51
C THR A 26 -10.36 9.21 -2.90
N ARG A 27 -9.54 8.52 -3.69
CA ARG A 27 -9.84 7.17 -4.19
C ARG A 27 -8.99 6.10 -3.53
N TYR A 28 -7.74 6.41 -3.20
CA TYR A 28 -6.79 5.44 -2.67
C TYR A 28 -6.03 6.02 -1.50
N GLY A 29 -5.69 5.13 -0.57
CA GLY A 29 -4.78 5.39 0.51
C GLY A 29 -3.63 4.39 0.45
N ALA A 30 -2.69 4.55 1.37
CA ALA A 30 -1.59 3.62 1.51
C ALA A 30 -1.07 3.66 2.93
N ILE A 31 -0.58 2.52 3.40
CA ILE A 31 0.10 2.42 4.69
C ILE A 31 1.36 1.59 4.51
N THR A 32 2.47 2.09 5.02
CA THR A 32 3.78 1.45 4.94
C THR A 32 4.20 1.00 6.32
N MET A 33 4.75 -0.20 6.43
CA MET A 33 5.14 -0.80 7.70
C MET A 33 6.35 -1.71 7.51
N PRO A 34 7.05 -2.10 8.61
CA PRO A 34 8.13 -3.09 8.50
C PRO A 34 7.64 -4.39 7.86
N ALA A 35 8.51 -5.05 7.10
CA ALA A 35 8.14 -6.22 6.30
C ALA A 35 7.62 -7.39 7.15
N ASP A 36 8.23 -7.66 8.30
CA ASP A 36 7.79 -8.73 9.19
C ASP A 36 6.38 -8.49 9.73
N LEU A 37 6.07 -7.25 10.08
CA LEU A 37 4.72 -6.85 10.47
C LEU A 37 3.76 -6.95 9.29
N GLY A 38 4.23 -6.57 8.11
CA GLY A 38 3.45 -6.67 6.88
C GLY A 38 3.02 -8.10 6.57
N GLU A 39 3.90 -9.07 6.81
CA GLU A 39 3.55 -10.48 6.62
C GLU A 39 2.37 -10.90 7.50
N CYS A 40 2.38 -10.50 8.77
CA CYS A 40 1.29 -10.80 9.69
C CYS A 40 -0.02 -10.15 9.25
N VAL A 41 0.05 -8.88 8.85
CA VAL A 41 -1.13 -8.13 8.38
C VAL A 41 -1.70 -8.77 7.14
N GLN A 42 -0.85 -9.15 6.18
CA GLN A 42 -1.31 -9.77 4.95
C GLN A 42 -2.03 -11.10 5.21
N GLN A 43 -1.51 -11.91 6.11
CA GLN A 43 -2.17 -13.16 6.49
C GLN A 43 -3.57 -12.91 7.04
N ARG A 44 -3.73 -11.90 7.89
CA ARG A 44 -5.03 -11.54 8.45
C ARG A 44 -6.01 -11.04 7.40
N LEU A 45 -5.51 -10.20 6.48
CA LEU A 45 -6.35 -9.69 5.39
C LEU A 45 -6.77 -10.83 4.46
N THR A 46 -5.87 -11.76 4.16
CA THR A 46 -6.19 -12.92 3.33
C THR A 46 -7.26 -13.79 3.99
N GLN A 47 -7.15 -14.03 5.29
CA GLN A 47 -8.14 -14.80 6.05
C GLN A 47 -9.50 -14.12 6.07
N ALA A 48 -9.52 -12.80 6.04
CA ALA A 48 -10.76 -12.01 6.03
C ALA A 48 -11.28 -11.74 4.60
N ASP A 49 -10.62 -12.29 3.59
CA ASP A 49 -10.94 -12.06 2.17
C ASP A 49 -10.84 -10.58 1.77
N LEU A 50 -9.86 -9.90 2.35
CA LEU A 50 -9.62 -8.46 2.14
C LEU A 50 -8.23 -8.18 1.56
N ALA A 51 -7.55 -9.20 1.03
CA ALA A 51 -6.22 -9.03 0.46
C ALA A 51 -6.27 -8.08 -0.74
N GLY A 52 -5.30 -7.20 -0.82
CA GLY A 52 -5.16 -6.25 -1.92
C GLY A 52 -3.70 -6.11 -2.32
N PRO A 53 -3.37 -5.11 -3.15
CA PRO A 53 -2.01 -4.95 -3.64
C PRO A 53 -1.04 -4.56 -2.54
N VAL A 54 0.13 -5.17 -2.55
CA VAL A 54 1.18 -4.90 -1.57
C VAL A 54 2.51 -4.77 -2.30
N VAL A 55 3.22 -3.68 -2.05
CA VAL A 55 4.54 -3.41 -2.62
C VAL A 55 5.60 -3.72 -1.60
N HIS A 56 6.65 -4.43 -2.01
CA HIS A 56 7.82 -4.72 -1.17
C HIS A 56 8.98 -3.80 -1.57
N HIS A 57 9.58 -3.16 -0.58
CA HIS A 57 10.77 -2.34 -0.73
C HIS A 57 11.93 -3.07 -0.04
N PRO A 58 12.67 -3.94 -0.76
CA PRO A 58 13.64 -4.84 -0.11
C PRO A 58 14.76 -4.11 0.65
N ARG A 59 15.29 -3.03 0.10
CA ARG A 59 16.39 -2.29 0.76
C ARG A 59 15.95 -1.66 2.06
N ALA A 60 14.72 -1.16 2.11
CA ALA A 60 14.17 -0.56 3.32
C ALA A 60 13.55 -1.58 4.27
N ARG A 61 13.35 -2.82 3.81
CA ARG A 61 12.65 -3.88 4.53
C ARG A 61 11.26 -3.44 4.97
N ARG A 62 10.52 -2.81 4.04
CA ARG A 62 9.18 -2.30 4.31
C ARG A 62 8.21 -2.77 3.24
N TRP A 63 6.96 -2.89 3.64
CA TRP A 63 5.84 -3.20 2.75
C TRP A 63 4.87 -2.03 2.73
N THR A 64 4.34 -1.70 1.56
CA THR A 64 3.31 -0.68 1.38
C THR A 64 2.02 -1.35 0.92
N PHE A 65 0.98 -1.22 1.71
CA PHE A 65 -0.36 -1.72 1.39
C PHE A 65 -1.15 -0.63 0.69
N ILE A 66 -1.70 -0.92 -0.48
CA ILE A 66 -2.61 -0.02 -1.18
C ILE A 66 -4.01 -0.27 -0.63
N THR A 67 -4.68 0.80 -0.21
CA THR A 67 -5.95 0.74 0.49
C THR A 67 -6.97 1.69 -0.12
N GLY A 68 -8.19 1.70 0.42
CA GLY A 68 -9.12 2.79 0.19
C GLY A 68 -8.63 4.08 0.85
N PRO A 69 -9.33 5.19 0.62
CA PRO A 69 -8.87 6.49 1.10
C PRO A 69 -8.94 6.60 2.62
N ALA A 70 -8.03 7.39 3.19
CA ALA A 70 -8.04 7.66 4.62
C ALA A 70 -9.22 8.57 4.96
N ARG A 71 -9.89 8.26 6.09
CA ARG A 71 -10.96 9.08 6.63
C ARG A 71 -10.47 9.70 7.94
N PRO A 72 -10.69 11.02 8.15
CA PRO A 72 -10.21 11.66 9.37
C PRO A 72 -10.69 10.99 10.66
N GLU A 73 -11.92 10.49 10.68
CA GLU A 73 -12.50 9.83 11.85
C GLU A 73 -11.86 8.48 12.16
N SER A 74 -11.17 7.87 11.19
CA SER A 74 -10.48 6.59 11.38
C SER A 74 -9.07 6.73 11.94
N LEU A 75 -8.51 7.94 11.88
CA LEU A 75 -7.15 8.20 12.30
C LEU A 75 -7.14 9.14 13.51
N THR A 76 -7.64 8.63 14.62
CA THR A 76 -7.63 9.36 15.89
C THR A 76 -6.20 9.51 16.42
N LYS A 77 -5.99 10.39 17.39
CA LYS A 77 -4.68 10.57 18.01
C LYS A 77 -4.14 9.27 18.62
N SER A 78 -5.01 8.47 19.24
CA SER A 78 -4.58 7.21 19.85
C SER A 78 -4.19 6.19 18.79
N VAL A 79 -4.92 6.12 17.68
CA VAL A 79 -4.56 5.26 16.55
C VAL A 79 -3.24 5.71 15.94
N ALA A 80 -3.08 7.00 15.68
CA ALA A 80 -1.85 7.54 15.12
C ALA A 80 -0.64 7.25 16.01
N ALA A 81 -0.80 7.38 17.33
CA ALA A 81 0.27 7.07 18.28
C ALA A 81 0.62 5.57 18.25
N ALA A 82 -0.39 4.69 18.16
CA ALA A 82 -0.16 3.26 18.08
C ALA A 82 0.58 2.89 16.80
N LEU A 83 0.20 3.46 15.67
CA LEU A 83 0.88 3.24 14.38
C LEU A 83 2.32 3.71 14.44
N PHE A 84 2.55 4.89 15.02
CA PHE A 84 3.90 5.43 15.17
C PHE A 84 4.80 4.47 15.95
N ARG A 85 4.29 3.89 17.04
CA ARG A 85 5.05 2.91 17.85
C ARG A 85 5.39 1.64 17.08
N LEU A 86 4.61 1.32 16.05
CA LEU A 86 4.85 0.15 15.21
C LEU A 86 5.62 0.49 13.94
N TYR A 87 6.11 1.72 13.83
CA TYR A 87 6.83 2.23 12.65
C TYR A 87 5.98 2.15 11.37
N ALA A 88 4.66 2.23 11.53
CA ALA A 88 3.74 2.28 10.40
C ALA A 88 3.40 3.72 10.05
N THR A 89 3.31 4.02 8.76
CA THR A 89 3.07 5.37 8.26
C THR A 89 1.94 5.35 7.24
N VAL A 90 0.90 6.13 7.51
CA VAL A 90 -0.19 6.34 6.55
C VAL A 90 0.19 7.48 5.61
N ALA A 91 0.05 7.25 4.30
CA ALA A 91 0.35 8.27 3.31
C ALA A 91 -0.68 9.40 3.39
N CYS A 92 -0.20 10.64 3.34
CA CYS A 92 -1.06 11.83 3.38
C CYS A 92 -1.72 12.06 2.02
N PRO A 93 -2.93 12.67 1.99
CA PRO A 93 -3.51 13.09 0.71
C PRO A 93 -2.55 14.01 -0.05
N GLY A 94 -2.44 13.80 -1.35
CA GLY A 94 -1.48 14.50 -2.20
C GLY A 94 -0.14 13.81 -2.35
N ALA A 95 0.16 12.83 -1.50
CA ALA A 95 1.35 12.01 -1.64
C ALA A 95 1.22 11.06 -2.84
N GLN A 96 2.33 10.49 -3.25
CA GLN A 96 2.35 9.53 -4.34
C GLN A 96 3.08 8.27 -3.89
N VAL A 97 2.58 7.11 -4.32
CA VAL A 97 3.23 5.82 -4.08
C VAL A 97 3.86 5.37 -5.38
N VAL A 98 5.14 5.03 -5.33
CA VAL A 98 5.84 4.48 -6.50
C VAL A 98 5.51 3.00 -6.59
N LEU A 99 4.92 2.60 -7.71
CA LEU A 99 4.57 1.21 -7.97
C LEU A 99 5.74 0.50 -8.67
N PRO A 100 5.89 -0.82 -8.47
CA PRO A 100 6.95 -1.55 -9.16
C PRO A 100 6.78 -1.49 -10.66
N SER A 101 7.83 -1.09 -11.37
CA SER A 101 7.91 -1.23 -12.81
C SER A 101 8.40 -2.65 -13.15
N ALA A 102 8.32 -3.03 -14.42
CA ALA A 102 8.89 -4.31 -14.86
C ALA A 102 10.39 -4.37 -14.56
N ASP A 103 11.09 -3.25 -14.73
CA ASP A 103 12.51 -3.16 -14.44
C ASP A 103 12.80 -3.28 -12.94
N ASP A 104 11.99 -2.63 -12.10
CA ASP A 104 12.11 -2.75 -10.65
C ASP A 104 11.97 -4.20 -10.19
N GLU A 105 10.99 -4.93 -10.73
CA GLU A 105 10.78 -6.33 -10.37
C GLU A 105 11.92 -7.22 -10.86
N ARG A 106 12.43 -6.96 -12.05
CA ARG A 106 13.53 -7.73 -12.63
C ARG A 106 14.81 -7.60 -11.79
N THR A 107 15.08 -6.40 -11.28
CA THR A 107 16.28 -6.14 -10.47
C THR A 107 16.08 -6.41 -8.99
N GLY A 108 14.83 -6.63 -8.53
CA GLY A 108 14.53 -6.77 -7.11
C GLY A 108 14.55 -5.47 -6.32
N TYR A 109 14.58 -4.33 -7.00
CA TYR A 109 14.60 -3.04 -6.34
C TYR A 109 13.28 -2.72 -5.65
N ARG A 110 12.18 -3.05 -6.32
CA ARG A 110 10.82 -2.88 -5.80
C ARG A 110 9.95 -3.94 -6.44
N THR A 111 9.22 -4.71 -5.64
CA THR A 111 8.46 -5.85 -6.16
C THR A 111 7.05 -5.85 -5.61
N TRP A 112 6.15 -6.55 -6.31
CA TRP A 112 4.83 -6.85 -5.78
C TRP A 112 4.91 -8.07 -4.87
N VAL A 113 4.45 -7.91 -3.63
CA VAL A 113 4.17 -9.06 -2.76
C VAL A 113 2.86 -9.69 -3.22
N HIS A 114 1.88 -8.85 -3.50
CA HIS A 114 0.59 -9.25 -4.05
C HIS A 114 0.25 -8.24 -5.14
N SER A 115 0.20 -8.71 -6.38
CA SER A 115 -0.01 -7.82 -7.52
C SER A 115 -1.47 -7.42 -7.67
N PRO A 116 -1.74 -6.29 -8.37
CA PRO A 116 -3.11 -5.81 -8.55
C PRO A 116 -3.89 -6.49 -9.65
N GLU A 117 -3.69 -7.78 -9.90
CA GLU A 117 -4.29 -8.48 -11.04
C GLU A 117 -5.81 -8.55 -11.02
N ASN A 118 -6.43 -8.53 -9.87
CA ASN A 118 -7.89 -8.63 -9.76
C ASN A 118 -8.46 -7.46 -8.98
N ILE A 119 -7.89 -6.26 -9.17
CA ILE A 119 -8.28 -5.15 -8.34
C ILE A 119 -9.37 -4.33 -8.95
N ASP A 120 -10.57 -4.73 -8.68
CA ASP A 120 -11.68 -3.81 -8.61
C ASP A 120 -11.84 -3.26 -7.20
N THR A 121 -11.22 -3.92 -6.22
CA THR A 121 -11.36 -3.53 -4.81
C THR A 121 -10.02 -3.57 -4.10
N VAL A 122 -9.80 -2.57 -3.25
CA VAL A 122 -8.70 -2.54 -2.29
C VAL A 122 -9.30 -2.65 -0.89
N PRO A 123 -8.55 -3.17 0.11
CA PRO A 123 -9.09 -3.20 1.46
C PRO A 123 -9.29 -1.79 2.00
N PRO A 124 -10.34 -1.55 2.81
CA PRO A 124 -10.46 -0.27 3.49
C PRO A 124 -9.23 -0.03 4.38
N LEU A 125 -8.80 1.22 4.48
CA LEU A 125 -7.66 1.56 5.33
C LEU A 125 -7.89 1.09 6.77
N GLU A 126 -9.11 1.26 7.27
CA GLU A 126 -9.48 0.86 8.63
C GLU A 126 -9.25 -0.63 8.88
N SER A 127 -9.51 -1.46 7.87
CA SER A 127 -9.30 -2.91 7.99
C SER A 127 -7.83 -3.26 8.11
N VAL A 128 -6.98 -2.57 7.36
CA VAL A 128 -5.53 -2.76 7.44
C VAL A 128 -5.01 -2.30 8.80
N VAL A 129 -5.46 -1.13 9.26
CA VAL A 129 -5.10 -0.60 10.58
C VAL A 129 -5.53 -1.56 11.69
N GLU A 130 -6.75 -2.08 11.63
CA GLU A 130 -7.25 -3.02 12.61
C GLU A 130 -6.41 -4.29 12.64
N ALA A 131 -6.10 -4.86 11.48
CA ALA A 131 -5.23 -6.04 11.38
C ALA A 131 -3.86 -5.79 11.98
N LEU A 132 -3.32 -4.59 11.76
CA LEU A 132 -2.02 -4.19 12.27
C LEU A 132 -2.03 -4.04 13.79
N LEU A 133 -3.08 -3.42 14.34
CA LEU A 133 -3.18 -3.18 15.79
C LEU A 133 -3.51 -4.45 16.60
N ARG A 134 -4.03 -5.48 15.96
CA ARG A 134 -4.28 -6.79 16.59
C ARG A 134 -3.04 -7.65 16.67
N HIS A 135 -2.02 -7.23 16.05
CA HIS A 135 -0.74 -7.92 15.96
C HIS A 135 -0.15 -8.28 17.32
#